data_a8fadd0990a8df842365fc6fd57a0ec2
#
_entry.id   a8fadd0990a8df842365fc6fd57a0ec2
#
_cell.length_a   1.000
_cell.length_b   1.000
_cell.length_c   1.000
_cell.angle_alpha   90.00
_cell.angle_beta   90.00
_cell.angle_gamma   90.00
#
_symmetry.space_group_name_H-M   'P 1'
#
loop_
_entity.id
_entity.type
_entity.pdbx_description
1 polymer ?
#
loop_
_entity_poly.entity_id
_entity_poly.type
_entity_poly.pdbx_seq_one_letter_code
_entity_poly.pdbx_strand_id
1 'polypeptide(L)'
;MSNKIKVVNPVVELDGDEMTRIIWQFIKDELILKYLDVDLHYYDLSIEHRDATDDQVTIDSAHAIQKYGVGVKCATITPDEARVEEFGLKKMWKSPNGTIRNILGGVIFREPIIISNIPRLVPGWTKPVIVGRHAFGDQYKATDFKVPGAGTLTMTFTPEDGTEPMEFNVFDFPAGGVAMGMYNLDESIRDFARASMRYGLNRKYPVYLSTKNTILKAYDGQFKDIFADIYENEFKAEFEAAGITYEHRLIDDMVAAALKWEGGYVWACKNYDGDVQSDTIAQGFGSLGLMTSVLMTPDGRTVEAEAAHGTVTRHYRQHQQGKPTSTNPIASIFAWTRGLEHRGVLDSTPEVTEFARTLERVCIETVEQGKMTKDLAMLIGPDQPFQTTEEFLASIDENLQKATAR
;
A
#
# COMPACT_ATOMS: atom_id res chain seq x y z
N MET A 1 -33.27 -15.25 -9.91
CA MET A 1 -31.81 -15.19 -9.90
C MET A 1 -31.45 -13.73 -10.15
N SER A 2 -30.86 -13.04 -9.20
CA SER A 2 -30.39 -11.65 -9.39
C SER A 2 -29.35 -11.68 -10.51
N ASN A 3 -29.51 -10.83 -11.52
CA ASN A 3 -28.55 -10.72 -12.62
C ASN A 3 -27.25 -10.13 -12.04
N LYS A 4 -26.18 -10.94 -11.96
CA LYS A 4 -24.88 -10.47 -11.50
C LYS A 4 -24.33 -9.41 -12.46
N ILE A 5 -23.63 -8.43 -11.92
CA ILE A 5 -22.91 -7.43 -12.72
C ILE A 5 -21.72 -8.12 -13.40
N LYS A 6 -21.62 -8.02 -14.72
CA LYS A 6 -20.53 -8.63 -15.46
C LYS A 6 -19.26 -7.78 -15.41
N VAL A 7 -18.16 -8.39 -15.00
CA VAL A 7 -16.80 -7.82 -15.10
C VAL A 7 -16.18 -8.31 -16.40
N VAL A 8 -15.84 -7.40 -17.30
CA VAL A 8 -15.51 -7.75 -18.70
C VAL A 8 -14.15 -8.45 -18.81
N ASN A 9 -13.15 -7.94 -18.14
CA ASN A 9 -11.80 -8.50 -18.15
C ASN A 9 -11.44 -9.10 -16.80
N PRO A 10 -10.48 -10.04 -16.74
CA PRO A 10 -10.10 -10.73 -15.52
C PRO A 10 -9.55 -9.80 -14.43
N VAL A 11 -9.66 -10.26 -13.19
CA VAL A 11 -8.94 -9.75 -12.03
C VAL A 11 -7.98 -10.84 -11.54
N VAL A 12 -6.74 -10.48 -11.26
CA VAL A 12 -5.76 -11.41 -10.69
C VAL A 12 -5.93 -11.43 -9.18
N GLU A 13 -6.22 -12.60 -8.63
CA GLU A 13 -6.38 -12.83 -7.20
C GLU A 13 -5.15 -13.50 -6.62
N LEU A 14 -4.53 -12.88 -5.63
CA LEU A 14 -3.40 -13.41 -4.88
C LEU A 14 -3.86 -13.74 -3.47
N ASP A 15 -4.04 -15.03 -3.19
CA ASP A 15 -4.41 -15.50 -1.86
C ASP A 15 -3.21 -15.46 -0.91
N GLY A 16 -3.44 -15.56 0.39
CA GLY A 16 -2.42 -15.35 1.40
C GLY A 16 -2.43 -16.39 2.51
N ASP A 17 -2.15 -15.93 3.74
CA ASP A 17 -1.90 -16.77 4.89
C ASP A 17 -2.82 -16.49 6.08
N GLU A 18 -2.91 -17.45 6.97
CA GLU A 18 -3.45 -17.38 8.32
C GLU A 18 -4.88 -16.81 8.40
N MET A 19 -5.18 -15.93 9.35
CA MET A 19 -6.54 -15.41 9.55
C MET A 19 -7.03 -14.59 8.37
N THR A 20 -6.14 -13.85 7.73
CA THR A 20 -6.51 -13.05 6.55
C THR A 20 -6.94 -13.89 5.36
N ARG A 21 -6.38 -15.09 5.16
CA ARG A 21 -6.83 -16.05 4.13
C ARG A 21 -8.27 -16.49 4.37
N ILE A 22 -8.63 -16.79 5.60
CA ILE A 22 -9.99 -17.20 5.99
C ILE A 22 -10.98 -16.07 5.70
N ILE A 23 -10.63 -14.85 6.13
CA ILE A 23 -11.45 -13.65 5.91
C ILE A 23 -11.58 -13.35 4.42
N TRP A 24 -10.50 -13.49 3.67
CA TRP A 24 -10.46 -13.26 2.23
C TRP A 24 -11.45 -14.16 1.49
N GLN A 25 -11.53 -15.43 1.87
CA GLN A 25 -12.49 -16.36 1.31
C GLN A 25 -13.93 -15.95 1.61
N PHE A 26 -14.25 -15.57 2.85
CA PHE A 26 -15.58 -15.08 3.22
C PHE A 26 -15.96 -13.82 2.43
N ILE A 27 -15.06 -12.86 2.30
CA ILE A 27 -15.30 -11.65 1.50
C ILE A 27 -15.61 -12.02 0.05
N LYS A 28 -14.80 -12.89 -0.55
CA LYS A 28 -14.97 -13.35 -1.92
C LYS A 28 -16.34 -13.99 -2.15
N ASP A 29 -16.74 -14.89 -1.27
CA ASP A 29 -17.99 -15.66 -1.43
C ASP A 29 -19.22 -14.80 -1.15
N GLU A 30 -19.19 -13.98 -0.09
CA GLU A 30 -20.37 -13.27 0.39
C GLU A 30 -20.55 -11.88 -0.21
N LEU A 31 -19.45 -11.17 -0.50
CA LEU A 31 -19.51 -9.77 -0.92
C LEU A 31 -19.09 -9.55 -2.39
N ILE A 32 -18.36 -10.48 -3.01
CA ILE A 32 -17.87 -10.32 -4.39
C ILE A 32 -18.61 -11.23 -5.34
N LEU A 33 -18.41 -12.54 -5.25
CA LEU A 33 -18.99 -13.52 -6.21
C LEU A 33 -20.51 -13.66 -6.12
N LYS A 34 -21.11 -13.24 -5.03
CA LYS A 34 -22.56 -13.15 -4.91
C LYS A 34 -23.17 -12.10 -5.84
N TYR A 35 -22.46 -11.01 -6.09
CA TYR A 35 -22.94 -9.84 -6.84
C TYR A 35 -22.33 -9.71 -8.24
N LEU A 36 -21.09 -10.18 -8.42
CA LEU A 36 -20.34 -10.04 -9.66
C LEU A 36 -20.15 -11.37 -10.38
N ASP A 37 -20.20 -11.30 -11.70
CA ASP A 37 -19.69 -12.33 -12.60
C ASP A 37 -18.32 -11.91 -13.09
N VAL A 38 -17.27 -12.39 -12.40
CA VAL A 38 -15.87 -12.00 -12.61
C VAL A 38 -15.01 -13.24 -12.84
N ASP A 39 -14.16 -13.19 -13.85
CA ASP A 39 -13.11 -14.18 -14.07
C ASP A 39 -11.92 -13.86 -13.17
N LEU A 40 -11.63 -14.77 -12.23
CA LEU A 40 -10.53 -14.64 -11.27
C LEU A 40 -9.35 -15.53 -11.68
N HIS A 41 -8.23 -14.90 -12.03
CA HIS A 41 -6.95 -15.59 -12.21
C HIS A 41 -6.29 -15.77 -10.83
N TYR A 42 -6.53 -16.92 -10.23
CA TYR A 42 -6.15 -17.24 -8.85
C TYR A 42 -4.71 -17.73 -8.74
N TYR A 43 -3.97 -17.15 -7.78
CA TYR A 43 -2.63 -17.56 -7.38
C TYR A 43 -2.59 -17.76 -5.86
N ASP A 44 -2.19 -18.93 -5.42
CA ASP A 44 -2.00 -19.24 -4.00
C ASP A 44 -0.61 -18.79 -3.54
N LEU A 45 -0.57 -17.69 -2.80
CA LEU A 45 0.66 -17.13 -2.22
C LEU A 45 0.84 -17.51 -0.74
N SER A 46 0.18 -18.60 -0.28
CA SER A 46 0.48 -19.16 1.04
C SER A 46 1.96 -19.53 1.16
N ILE A 47 2.49 -19.45 2.36
CA ILE A 47 3.91 -19.72 2.59
C ILE A 47 4.31 -21.15 2.17
N GLU A 48 3.41 -22.14 2.37
CA GLU A 48 3.63 -23.51 1.95
C GLU A 48 3.68 -23.64 0.44
N HIS A 49 2.78 -22.99 -0.30
CA HIS A 49 2.76 -23.08 -1.75
C HIS A 49 3.92 -22.31 -2.40
N ARG A 50 4.30 -21.18 -1.82
CA ARG A 50 5.51 -20.44 -2.24
C ARG A 50 6.76 -21.30 -2.05
N ASP A 51 6.88 -22.01 -0.92
CA ASP A 51 7.99 -22.91 -0.66
C ASP A 51 8.00 -24.09 -1.65
N ALA A 52 6.84 -24.68 -1.92
CA ALA A 52 6.70 -25.78 -2.87
C ALA A 52 7.11 -25.41 -4.30
N THR A 53 6.88 -24.15 -4.70
CA THR A 53 7.18 -23.63 -6.05
C THR A 53 8.51 -22.88 -6.13
N ASP A 54 9.33 -22.92 -5.09
CA ASP A 54 10.55 -22.10 -4.99
C ASP A 54 10.29 -20.60 -5.25
N ASP A 55 9.15 -20.11 -4.75
CA ASP A 55 8.61 -18.75 -4.91
C ASP A 55 8.27 -18.34 -6.36
N GLN A 56 8.26 -19.29 -7.30
CA GLN A 56 7.90 -19.00 -8.69
C GLN A 56 6.47 -18.48 -8.82
N VAL A 57 5.54 -18.95 -7.98
CA VAL A 57 4.15 -18.48 -7.97
C VAL A 57 4.02 -16.97 -7.74
N THR A 58 4.89 -16.38 -6.92
CA THR A 58 4.92 -14.92 -6.70
C THR A 58 5.30 -14.18 -7.98
N ILE A 59 6.30 -14.67 -8.70
CA ILE A 59 6.76 -14.09 -9.98
C ILE A 59 5.66 -14.21 -11.03
N ASP A 60 5.05 -15.40 -11.18
CA ASP A 60 3.98 -15.65 -12.14
C ASP A 60 2.76 -14.76 -11.88
N SER A 61 2.40 -14.57 -10.61
CA SER A 61 1.29 -13.68 -10.23
C SER A 61 1.56 -12.22 -10.60
N ALA A 62 2.79 -11.73 -10.39
CA ALA A 62 3.16 -10.37 -10.77
C ALA A 62 3.08 -10.16 -12.30
N HIS A 63 3.55 -11.11 -13.09
CA HIS A 63 3.43 -11.06 -14.55
C HIS A 63 1.96 -11.15 -15.01
N ALA A 64 1.12 -11.90 -14.31
CA ALA A 64 -0.32 -11.90 -14.58
C ALA A 64 -0.94 -10.52 -14.32
N ILE A 65 -0.57 -9.85 -13.23
CA ILE A 65 -1.02 -8.48 -12.94
C ILE A 65 -0.57 -7.52 -14.05
N GLN A 66 0.67 -7.59 -14.51
CA GLN A 66 1.13 -6.79 -15.66
C GLN A 66 0.26 -7.02 -16.90
N LYS A 67 -0.09 -8.27 -17.16
CA LYS A 67 -0.89 -8.64 -18.34
C LYS A 67 -2.32 -8.15 -18.26
N TYR A 68 -2.98 -8.29 -17.11
CA TYR A 68 -4.40 -8.00 -16.95
C TYR A 68 -4.71 -6.63 -16.34
N GLY A 69 -3.71 -5.96 -15.79
CA GLY A 69 -3.78 -4.59 -15.29
C GLY A 69 -4.34 -4.44 -13.88
N VAL A 70 -4.93 -5.49 -13.29
CA VAL A 70 -5.51 -5.42 -11.94
C VAL A 70 -5.17 -6.66 -11.13
N GLY A 71 -4.58 -6.45 -9.96
CA GLY A 71 -4.37 -7.46 -8.93
C GLY A 71 -5.01 -7.07 -7.62
N VAL A 72 -5.56 -8.06 -6.91
CA VAL A 72 -6.03 -7.94 -5.54
C VAL A 72 -5.30 -8.98 -4.69
N LYS A 73 -4.74 -8.55 -3.56
CA LYS A 73 -3.83 -9.37 -2.78
C LYS A 73 -4.22 -9.46 -1.31
N CYS A 74 -4.31 -10.69 -0.83
CA CYS A 74 -4.38 -11.03 0.59
C CYS A 74 -3.02 -10.86 1.27
N ALA A 75 -3.01 -10.67 2.59
CA ALA A 75 -1.78 -10.61 3.37
C ALA A 75 -1.04 -11.95 3.37
N THR A 76 0.29 -11.89 3.28
CA THR A 76 1.17 -13.05 3.20
C THR A 76 2.22 -13.03 4.30
N ILE A 77 2.68 -14.20 4.74
CA ILE A 77 3.79 -14.33 5.68
C ILE A 77 5.11 -13.96 4.99
N THR A 78 5.90 -13.11 5.64
CA THR A 78 7.34 -12.98 5.37
C THR A 78 8.06 -13.72 6.49
N PRO A 79 8.66 -14.90 6.22
CA PRO A 79 9.19 -15.75 7.28
C PRO A 79 10.45 -15.17 7.90
N ASP A 80 10.56 -15.31 9.22
CA ASP A 80 11.78 -15.26 10.01
C ASP A 80 12.27 -16.69 10.34
N GLU A 81 13.30 -16.83 11.14
CA GLU A 81 13.86 -18.12 11.53
C GLU A 81 12.82 -19.03 12.20
N ALA A 82 11.97 -18.46 13.07
CA ALA A 82 10.92 -19.21 13.76
C ALA A 82 9.86 -19.75 12.79
N ARG A 83 9.50 -18.96 11.78
CA ARG A 83 8.57 -19.38 10.72
C ARG A 83 9.17 -20.42 9.78
N VAL A 84 10.47 -20.33 9.49
CA VAL A 84 11.18 -21.37 8.71
C VAL A 84 11.10 -22.71 9.44
N GLU A 85 11.32 -22.73 10.76
CA GLU A 85 11.20 -23.94 11.57
C GLU A 85 9.75 -24.44 11.65
N GLU A 86 8.80 -23.54 11.94
CA GLU A 86 7.37 -23.88 12.08
C GLU A 86 6.80 -24.56 10.85
N PHE A 87 7.11 -24.06 9.66
CA PHE A 87 6.58 -24.56 8.39
C PHE A 87 7.49 -25.54 7.67
N GLY A 88 8.69 -25.82 8.22
CA GLY A 88 9.68 -26.68 7.59
C GLY A 88 10.15 -26.18 6.22
N LEU A 89 10.33 -24.87 6.09
CA LEU A 89 10.66 -24.24 4.81
C LEU A 89 12.08 -24.56 4.35
N LYS A 90 12.26 -24.65 3.04
CA LYS A 90 13.58 -24.86 2.39
C LYS A 90 14.56 -23.74 2.69
N LYS A 91 14.04 -22.50 2.83
CA LYS A 91 14.82 -21.30 3.17
C LYS A 91 13.93 -20.18 3.69
N MET A 92 14.55 -19.12 4.20
CA MET A 92 13.85 -17.89 4.59
C MET A 92 13.55 -17.05 3.35
N TRP A 93 12.33 -17.24 2.80
CA TRP A 93 11.86 -16.56 1.59
C TRP A 93 11.74 -15.06 1.79
N LYS A 94 12.04 -14.29 0.75
CA LYS A 94 11.83 -12.82 0.75
C LYS A 94 10.35 -12.49 0.80
N SER A 95 10.06 -11.24 1.14
CA SER A 95 8.67 -10.73 1.10
C SER A 95 8.12 -10.79 -0.33
N PRO A 96 6.96 -11.43 -0.56
CA PRO A 96 6.30 -11.44 -1.87
C PRO A 96 5.98 -10.03 -2.35
N ASN A 97 5.64 -9.11 -1.43
CA ASN A 97 5.35 -7.72 -1.77
C ASN A 97 6.56 -7.05 -2.44
N GLY A 98 7.78 -7.30 -1.92
CA GLY A 98 9.00 -6.78 -2.54
C GLY A 98 9.22 -7.31 -3.95
N THR A 99 9.01 -8.61 -4.18
CA THR A 99 9.12 -9.25 -5.50
C THR A 99 8.11 -8.67 -6.49
N ILE A 100 6.84 -8.58 -6.09
CA ILE A 100 5.75 -8.03 -6.92
C ILE A 100 6.05 -6.57 -7.29
N ARG A 101 6.42 -5.74 -6.31
CA ARG A 101 6.76 -4.33 -6.51
C ARG A 101 7.93 -4.13 -7.46
N ASN A 102 8.96 -4.96 -7.35
CA ASN A 102 10.11 -4.89 -8.26
C ASN A 102 9.76 -5.27 -9.70
N ILE A 103 8.81 -6.18 -9.89
CA ILE A 103 8.36 -6.60 -11.24
C ILE A 103 7.41 -5.57 -11.84
N LEU A 104 6.44 -5.07 -11.06
CA LEU A 104 5.44 -4.11 -11.55
C LEU A 104 6.01 -2.70 -11.71
N GLY A 105 6.96 -2.33 -10.86
CA GLY A 105 7.34 -0.93 -10.67
C GLY A 105 6.21 -0.12 -10.01
N GLY A 106 6.33 1.19 -10.01
CA GLY A 106 5.29 2.08 -9.51
C GLY A 106 5.47 2.52 -8.06
N VAL A 107 4.41 3.08 -7.52
CA VAL A 107 4.38 3.76 -6.21
C VAL A 107 3.27 3.17 -5.36
N ILE A 108 3.56 3.02 -4.08
CA ILE A 108 2.58 2.54 -3.10
C ILE A 108 1.88 3.75 -2.49
N PHE A 109 0.56 3.81 -2.68
CA PHE A 109 -0.30 4.80 -2.06
C PHE A 109 -1.06 4.18 -0.90
N ARG A 110 -0.88 4.73 0.30
CA ARG A 110 -1.60 4.35 1.50
C ARG A 110 -2.58 5.45 1.87
N GLU A 111 -3.85 5.08 1.90
CA GLU A 111 -4.98 5.99 2.14
C GLU A 111 -5.80 5.52 3.32
N PRO A 112 -6.04 6.38 4.33
CA PRO A 112 -6.87 6.04 5.47
C PRO A 112 -8.34 5.96 5.07
N ILE A 113 -9.04 4.99 5.67
CA ILE A 113 -10.50 4.86 5.63
C ILE A 113 -11.06 5.66 6.80
N ILE A 114 -11.78 6.75 6.51
CA ILE A 114 -12.33 7.64 7.53
C ILE A 114 -13.76 7.21 7.87
N ILE A 115 -14.00 6.91 9.13
CA ILE A 115 -15.31 6.54 9.66
C ILE A 115 -15.66 7.52 10.78
N SER A 116 -16.82 8.18 10.72
CA SER A 116 -17.13 9.36 11.52
C SER A 116 -17.18 9.08 13.02
N ASN A 117 -17.64 7.91 13.44
CA ASN A 117 -17.74 7.50 14.84
C ASN A 117 -16.47 6.83 15.41
N ILE A 118 -15.44 6.62 14.59
CA ILE A 118 -14.15 6.10 15.06
C ILE A 118 -13.25 7.29 15.44
N PRO A 119 -12.83 7.39 16.71
CA PRO A 119 -11.99 8.48 17.17
C PRO A 119 -10.63 8.48 16.47
N ARG A 120 -10.17 9.67 16.10
CA ARG A 120 -8.84 9.90 15.54
C ARG A 120 -7.93 10.48 16.60
N LEU A 121 -6.65 10.08 16.62
CA LEU A 121 -5.65 10.66 17.52
C LEU A 121 -5.35 12.13 17.15
N VAL A 122 -5.49 12.47 15.88
CA VAL A 122 -5.41 13.85 15.40
C VAL A 122 -6.82 14.30 14.96
N PRO A 123 -7.58 14.94 15.85
CA PRO A 123 -8.99 15.28 15.60
C PRO A 123 -9.21 16.20 14.38
N GLY A 124 -8.21 17.01 14.04
CA GLY A 124 -8.25 17.91 12.90
C GLY A 124 -8.22 17.24 11.52
N TRP A 125 -7.86 15.97 11.45
CA TRP A 125 -7.84 15.23 10.17
C TRP A 125 -9.24 14.80 9.75
N THR A 126 -9.91 15.65 9.00
CA THR A 126 -11.26 15.42 8.50
C THR A 126 -11.30 14.87 7.07
N LYS A 127 -10.16 14.95 6.38
CA LYS A 127 -9.95 14.42 5.02
C LYS A 127 -8.73 13.49 5.02
N PRO A 128 -8.61 12.56 4.07
CA PRO A 128 -7.49 11.64 4.05
C PRO A 128 -6.15 12.35 3.81
N VAL A 129 -5.14 11.95 4.55
CA VAL A 129 -3.73 12.20 4.24
C VAL A 129 -3.22 10.95 3.51
N ILE A 130 -2.94 11.07 2.23
CA ILE A 130 -2.53 9.95 1.39
C ILE A 130 -1.01 9.97 1.28
N VAL A 131 -0.34 8.92 1.76
CA VAL A 131 1.11 8.79 1.64
C VAL A 131 1.45 7.99 0.39
N GLY A 132 2.17 8.63 -0.55
CA GLY A 132 2.79 7.97 -1.71
C GLY A 132 4.25 7.63 -1.40
N ARG A 133 4.58 6.33 -1.31
CA ARG A 133 5.92 5.85 -1.02
C ARG A 133 6.65 5.42 -2.29
N HIS A 134 7.82 6.01 -2.54
CA HIS A 134 8.76 5.55 -3.55
C HIS A 134 9.46 4.27 -3.07
N ALA A 135 8.89 3.11 -3.35
CA ALA A 135 9.36 1.82 -2.85
C ALA A 135 10.57 1.27 -3.63
N PHE A 136 11.54 2.12 -3.95
CA PHE A 136 12.75 1.76 -4.69
C PHE A 136 13.97 2.47 -4.11
N GLY A 137 15.12 1.76 -4.08
CA GLY A 137 16.40 2.34 -3.72
C GLY A 137 16.53 2.76 -2.25
N ASP A 138 17.35 3.77 -2.03
CA ASP A 138 17.66 4.38 -0.74
C ASP A 138 18.15 3.34 0.30
N GLN A 139 17.80 3.48 1.56
CA GLN A 139 18.21 2.58 2.64
C GLN A 139 17.82 1.11 2.42
N TYR A 140 16.76 0.84 1.65
CA TYR A 140 16.26 -0.51 1.38
C TYR A 140 17.07 -1.29 0.34
N LYS A 141 17.99 -0.62 -0.35
CA LYS A 141 18.95 -1.19 -1.31
C LYS A 141 20.38 -0.79 -0.98
N ALA A 142 20.62 -0.40 0.26
CA ALA A 142 21.95 0.01 0.70
C ALA A 142 22.91 -1.18 0.80
N THR A 143 24.17 -0.89 0.59
CA THR A 143 25.28 -1.73 1.00
C THR A 143 25.85 -1.18 2.31
N ASP A 144 25.66 -1.89 3.40
CA ASP A 144 26.13 -1.51 4.73
C ASP A 144 27.09 -2.53 5.31
N PHE A 145 28.02 -2.06 6.13
CA PHE A 145 29.02 -2.93 6.75
C PHE A 145 29.62 -2.33 8.02
N LYS A 146 30.19 -3.19 8.86
CA LYS A 146 30.97 -2.78 10.01
C LYS A 146 32.41 -2.47 9.60
N VAL A 147 32.87 -1.29 9.92
CA VAL A 147 34.29 -0.90 9.76
C VAL A 147 35.09 -1.51 10.90
N PRO A 148 36.09 -2.38 10.62
CA PRO A 148 36.76 -3.17 11.67
C PRO A 148 37.75 -2.41 12.51
N GLY A 149 38.25 -1.25 12.03
CA GLY A 149 39.28 -0.48 12.72
C GLY A 149 39.65 0.82 12.03
N ALA A 150 40.78 1.40 12.35
CA ALA A 150 41.25 2.64 11.73
C ALA A 150 41.53 2.44 10.24
N GLY A 151 41.18 3.42 9.41
CA GLY A 151 41.37 3.40 7.97
C GLY A 151 40.53 4.44 7.25
N THR A 152 40.71 4.55 5.94
CA THR A 152 40.01 5.52 5.10
C THR A 152 38.89 4.82 4.31
N LEU A 153 37.70 5.40 4.32
CA LEU A 153 36.60 4.98 3.46
C LEU A 153 36.51 5.92 2.25
N THR A 154 36.59 5.36 1.05
CA THR A 154 36.36 6.07 -0.20
C THR A 154 35.16 5.49 -0.96
N MET A 155 34.52 6.32 -1.79
CA MET A 155 33.53 5.89 -2.79
C MET A 155 34.07 6.25 -4.16
N THR A 156 34.01 5.29 -5.08
CA THR A 156 34.49 5.48 -6.47
C THR A 156 33.34 5.16 -7.44
N PHE A 157 33.07 6.07 -8.34
CA PHE A 157 32.22 5.84 -9.52
C PHE A 157 33.11 5.70 -10.74
N THR A 158 33.02 4.56 -11.44
CA THR A 158 33.78 4.27 -12.64
C THR A 158 32.86 4.33 -13.86
N PRO A 159 32.98 5.35 -14.73
CA PRO A 159 32.17 5.46 -15.96
C PRO A 159 32.48 4.32 -16.94
N GLU A 160 31.44 3.82 -17.64
CA GLU A 160 31.61 2.81 -18.70
C GLU A 160 32.18 3.36 -19.99
N ASP A 161 32.07 4.67 -20.23
CA ASP A 161 32.58 5.35 -21.46
C ASP A 161 34.07 5.58 -21.44
N GLY A 162 34.78 5.17 -20.38
CA GLY A 162 36.22 5.29 -20.23
C GLY A 162 36.70 6.68 -19.77
N THR A 163 35.80 7.58 -19.34
CA THR A 163 36.19 8.82 -18.69
C THR A 163 36.79 8.52 -17.31
N GLU A 164 37.55 9.49 -16.76
CA GLU A 164 38.23 9.34 -15.49
C GLU A 164 37.25 9.00 -14.36
N PRO A 165 37.57 8.03 -13.50
CA PRO A 165 36.77 7.71 -12.33
C PRO A 165 36.62 8.90 -11.39
N MET A 166 35.46 9.01 -10.76
CA MET A 166 35.20 9.98 -9.69
C MET A 166 35.41 9.29 -8.35
N GLU A 167 36.31 9.83 -7.54
CA GLU A 167 36.60 9.31 -6.20
C GLU A 167 36.30 10.35 -5.12
N PHE A 168 35.63 9.91 -4.06
CA PHE A 168 35.26 10.74 -2.92
C PHE A 168 35.79 10.11 -1.64
N ASN A 169 36.59 10.88 -0.88
CA ASN A 169 36.89 10.51 0.51
C ASN A 169 35.61 10.72 1.36
N VAL A 170 35.08 9.63 1.92
CA VAL A 170 33.88 9.69 2.76
C VAL A 170 34.25 10.04 4.18
N PHE A 171 35.22 9.28 4.76
CA PHE A 171 35.67 9.52 6.14
C PHE A 171 36.98 8.77 6.45
N ASP A 172 37.82 9.39 7.27
CA ASP A 172 39.01 8.77 7.85
C ASP A 172 38.71 8.25 9.26
N PHE A 173 38.45 6.96 9.38
CA PHE A 173 38.08 6.33 10.64
C PHE A 173 39.27 6.24 11.57
N PRO A 174 39.21 6.80 12.81
CA PRO A 174 40.25 6.62 13.81
C PRO A 174 40.19 5.28 14.54
N ALA A 175 39.02 4.59 14.44
CA ALA A 175 38.74 3.30 15.08
C ALA A 175 37.58 2.62 14.32
N GLY A 176 37.07 1.51 14.84
CA GLY A 176 35.90 0.83 14.26
C GLY A 176 34.64 1.70 14.21
N GLY A 177 33.73 1.36 13.30
CA GLY A 177 32.46 2.06 13.08
C GLY A 177 31.54 1.32 12.17
N VAL A 178 30.64 2.06 11.52
CA VAL A 178 29.72 1.55 10.50
C VAL A 178 29.74 2.48 9.28
N ALA A 179 29.47 1.92 8.10
CA ALA A 179 29.37 2.69 6.87
C ALA A 179 28.30 2.11 5.96
N MET A 180 27.75 2.97 5.08
CA MET A 180 26.68 2.61 4.15
C MET A 180 26.82 3.41 2.86
N GLY A 181 26.58 2.74 1.74
CA GLY A 181 26.33 3.36 0.44
C GLY A 181 24.90 3.04 -0.03
N MET A 182 24.21 4.03 -0.55
CA MET A 182 22.87 3.86 -1.14
C MET A 182 22.77 4.61 -2.47
N TYR A 183 21.74 4.27 -3.26
CA TYR A 183 21.55 4.86 -4.59
C TYR A 183 20.07 4.98 -4.94
N ASN A 184 19.81 5.78 -5.97
CA ASN A 184 18.53 5.81 -6.67
C ASN A 184 18.78 6.06 -8.19
N LEU A 185 17.74 5.94 -9.00
CA LEU A 185 17.82 6.11 -10.45
C LEU A 185 16.91 7.26 -10.91
N ASP A 186 17.39 8.08 -11.83
CA ASP A 186 16.63 9.19 -12.37
C ASP A 186 15.28 8.75 -12.95
N GLU A 187 15.25 7.66 -13.72
CA GLU A 187 14.01 7.16 -14.31
C GLU A 187 13.03 6.67 -13.24
N SER A 188 13.52 6.00 -12.18
CA SER A 188 12.67 5.60 -11.07
C SER A 188 12.08 6.80 -10.32
N ILE A 189 12.84 7.88 -10.18
CA ILE A 189 12.35 9.13 -9.59
C ILE A 189 11.33 9.81 -10.51
N ARG A 190 11.54 9.80 -11.84
CA ARG A 190 10.57 10.31 -12.82
C ARG A 190 9.26 9.55 -12.76
N ASP A 191 9.33 8.23 -12.66
CA ASP A 191 8.18 7.36 -12.52
C ASP A 191 7.43 7.61 -11.20
N PHE A 192 8.16 7.83 -10.12
CA PHE A 192 7.60 8.24 -8.83
C PHE A 192 6.86 9.58 -8.93
N ALA A 193 7.43 10.55 -9.62
CA ALA A 193 6.79 11.84 -9.86
C ALA A 193 5.51 11.68 -10.68
N ARG A 194 5.55 10.97 -11.80
CA ARG A 194 4.38 10.73 -12.65
C ARG A 194 3.25 10.03 -11.92
N ALA A 195 3.55 8.94 -11.20
CA ALA A 195 2.55 8.22 -10.42
C ALA A 195 1.91 9.12 -9.34
N SER A 196 2.71 9.90 -8.62
CA SER A 196 2.22 10.82 -7.58
C SER A 196 1.31 11.90 -8.16
N MET A 197 1.68 12.51 -9.30
CA MET A 197 0.87 13.51 -9.97
C MET A 197 -0.46 12.93 -10.48
N ARG A 198 -0.43 11.75 -11.12
CA ARG A 198 -1.66 11.06 -11.58
C ARG A 198 -2.58 10.71 -10.43
N TYR A 199 -2.03 10.24 -9.32
CA TYR A 199 -2.85 9.93 -8.15
C TYR A 199 -3.52 11.20 -7.58
N GLY A 200 -2.79 12.31 -7.51
CA GLY A 200 -3.33 13.61 -7.13
C GLY A 200 -4.49 14.06 -8.04
N LEU A 201 -4.31 13.96 -9.36
CA LEU A 201 -5.37 14.27 -10.35
C LEU A 201 -6.60 13.37 -10.16
N ASN A 202 -6.41 12.06 -10.02
CA ASN A 202 -7.50 11.10 -9.83
C ASN A 202 -8.33 11.39 -8.57
N ARG A 203 -7.67 11.83 -7.49
CA ARG A 203 -8.31 12.18 -6.23
C ARG A 203 -8.76 13.65 -6.16
N LYS A 204 -8.34 14.48 -7.11
CA LYS A 204 -8.49 15.94 -7.10
C LYS A 204 -7.88 16.58 -5.86
N TYR A 205 -6.71 16.11 -5.48
CA TYR A 205 -5.95 16.56 -4.33
C TYR A 205 -4.59 17.14 -4.75
N PRO A 206 -4.12 18.21 -4.09
CA PRO A 206 -2.77 18.70 -4.28
C PRO A 206 -1.72 17.65 -3.91
N VAL A 207 -0.54 17.75 -4.50
CA VAL A 207 0.59 16.85 -4.26
C VAL A 207 1.74 17.62 -3.61
N TYR A 208 2.26 17.07 -2.53
CA TYR A 208 3.44 17.59 -1.83
C TYR A 208 4.55 16.55 -1.85
N LEU A 209 5.70 16.89 -2.41
CA LEU A 209 6.93 16.11 -2.24
C LEU A 209 7.67 16.61 -1.02
N SER A 210 8.10 15.72 -0.14
CA SER A 210 9.01 16.09 0.94
C SER A 210 10.39 15.46 0.80
N THR A 211 11.42 16.24 1.09
CA THR A 211 12.83 15.82 1.09
C THR A 211 13.61 16.54 2.19
N LYS A 212 14.87 16.17 2.36
CA LYS A 212 15.83 16.93 3.18
C LYS A 212 16.99 17.46 2.32
N ASN A 213 16.65 18.09 1.20
CA ASN A 213 17.64 18.58 0.23
C ASN A 213 18.57 19.66 0.77
N THR A 214 18.25 20.30 1.87
CA THR A 214 19.16 21.24 2.56
C THR A 214 20.36 20.54 3.19
N ILE A 215 20.24 19.25 3.49
CA ILE A 215 21.31 18.38 4.02
C ILE A 215 21.84 17.46 2.92
N LEU A 216 20.97 16.70 2.27
CA LEU A 216 21.29 15.79 1.15
C LEU A 216 21.19 16.55 -0.18
N LYS A 217 22.10 17.51 -0.39
CA LYS A 217 21.97 18.50 -1.47
C LYS A 217 21.94 17.89 -2.87
N ALA A 218 22.79 16.91 -3.13
CA ALA A 218 22.79 16.20 -4.42
C ALA A 218 21.70 15.13 -4.46
N TYR A 219 21.64 14.25 -3.46
CA TYR A 219 20.75 13.11 -3.47
C TYR A 219 19.28 13.52 -3.44
N ASP A 220 18.86 14.26 -2.42
CA ASP A 220 17.48 14.74 -2.31
C ASP A 220 17.18 15.89 -3.27
N GLY A 221 18.20 16.67 -3.62
CA GLY A 221 18.10 17.70 -4.67
C GLY A 221 17.66 17.12 -6.01
N GLN A 222 18.16 15.93 -6.38
CA GLN A 222 17.76 15.25 -7.61
C GLN A 222 16.25 14.89 -7.61
N PHE A 223 15.71 14.42 -6.49
CA PHE A 223 14.27 14.20 -6.35
C PHE A 223 13.48 15.50 -6.56
N LYS A 224 13.87 16.57 -5.89
CA LYS A 224 13.22 17.87 -5.98
C LYS A 224 13.23 18.39 -7.43
N ASP A 225 14.37 18.33 -8.10
CA ASP A 225 14.54 18.88 -9.45
C ASP A 225 13.77 18.04 -10.50
N ILE A 226 13.79 16.72 -10.42
CA ILE A 226 13.05 15.83 -11.30
C ILE A 226 11.53 16.02 -11.12
N PHE A 227 11.03 16.10 -9.88
CA PHE A 227 9.61 16.37 -9.63
C PHE A 227 9.17 17.72 -10.21
N ALA A 228 9.99 18.77 -10.06
CA ALA A 228 9.71 20.07 -10.64
C ALA A 228 9.65 20.01 -12.17
N ASP A 229 10.61 19.34 -12.80
CA ASP A 229 10.66 19.14 -14.25
C ASP A 229 9.41 18.40 -14.79
N ILE A 230 9.05 17.28 -14.17
CA ILE A 230 7.86 16.49 -14.53
C ILE A 230 6.59 17.31 -14.35
N TYR A 231 6.45 18.03 -13.24
CA TYR A 231 5.28 18.88 -13.01
C TYR A 231 5.16 19.98 -14.09
N GLU A 232 6.20 20.75 -14.29
CA GLU A 232 6.17 21.90 -15.24
C GLU A 232 5.92 21.45 -16.69
N ASN A 233 6.50 20.34 -17.11
CA ASN A 233 6.46 19.92 -18.50
C ASN A 233 5.34 18.93 -18.85
N GLU A 234 4.87 18.13 -17.87
CA GLU A 234 3.90 17.06 -18.15
C GLU A 234 2.53 17.27 -17.48
N PHE A 235 2.44 17.93 -16.32
CA PHE A 235 1.22 17.92 -15.51
C PHE A 235 0.62 19.30 -15.18
N LYS A 236 1.36 20.37 -15.31
CA LYS A 236 0.95 21.70 -14.86
C LYS A 236 -0.41 22.13 -15.42
N ALA A 237 -0.63 21.96 -16.72
CA ALA A 237 -1.89 22.35 -17.34
C ALA A 237 -3.09 21.58 -16.80
N GLU A 238 -2.93 20.26 -16.54
CA GLU A 238 -3.99 19.44 -15.97
C GLU A 238 -4.26 19.79 -14.48
N PHE A 239 -3.22 20.09 -13.71
CA PHE A 239 -3.34 20.55 -12.32
C PHE A 239 -4.07 21.90 -12.24
N GLU A 240 -3.71 22.86 -13.07
CA GLU A 240 -4.38 24.15 -13.15
C GLU A 240 -5.85 23.99 -13.55
N ALA A 241 -6.16 23.15 -14.53
CA ALA A 241 -7.54 22.86 -14.94
C ALA A 241 -8.35 22.16 -13.83
N ALA A 242 -7.70 21.33 -13.03
CA ALA A 242 -8.33 20.66 -11.88
C ALA A 242 -8.41 21.53 -10.62
N GLY A 243 -7.76 22.70 -10.60
CA GLY A 243 -7.70 23.60 -9.45
C GLY A 243 -6.88 23.05 -8.28
N ILE A 244 -5.87 22.22 -8.56
CA ILE A 244 -4.95 21.64 -7.57
C ILE A 244 -3.51 22.08 -7.85
N THR A 245 -2.64 21.90 -6.86
CA THR A 245 -1.25 22.40 -6.91
C THR A 245 -0.24 21.29 -6.61
N TYR A 246 0.99 21.51 -7.02
CA TYR A 246 2.16 20.77 -6.58
C TYR A 246 3.13 21.69 -5.85
N GLU A 247 3.71 21.20 -4.75
CA GLU A 247 4.72 21.92 -3.98
C GLU A 247 5.76 20.95 -3.40
N HIS A 248 7.03 21.34 -3.43
CA HIS A 248 8.07 20.69 -2.65
C HIS A 248 8.23 21.36 -1.28
N ARG A 249 8.36 20.55 -0.21
CA ARG A 249 8.63 21.01 1.16
C ARG A 249 9.75 20.23 1.81
N LEU A 250 10.43 20.82 2.77
CA LEU A 250 11.31 20.06 3.66
C LEU A 250 10.50 19.10 4.51
N ILE A 251 11.04 17.90 4.78
CA ILE A 251 10.32 16.84 5.49
C ILE A 251 9.83 17.29 6.88
N ASP A 252 10.63 18.03 7.62
CA ASP A 252 10.27 18.57 8.92
C ASP A 252 9.12 19.59 8.84
N ASP A 253 9.13 20.47 7.84
CA ASP A 253 8.03 21.40 7.58
C ASP A 253 6.75 20.66 7.17
N MET A 254 6.89 19.59 6.37
CA MET A 254 5.75 18.80 5.94
C MET A 254 5.14 18.00 7.09
N VAL A 255 5.93 17.46 8.00
CA VAL A 255 5.45 16.82 9.24
C VAL A 255 4.65 17.81 10.08
N ALA A 256 5.19 19.03 10.26
CA ALA A 256 4.48 20.08 10.98
C ALA A 256 3.18 20.50 10.30
N ALA A 257 3.17 20.60 8.98
CA ALA A 257 1.98 20.90 8.19
C ALA A 257 0.94 19.78 8.30
N ALA A 258 1.36 18.52 8.19
CA ALA A 258 0.48 17.36 8.30
C ALA A 258 -0.31 17.33 9.62
N LEU A 259 0.33 17.70 10.74
CA LEU A 259 -0.34 17.77 12.05
C LEU A 259 -1.32 18.95 12.19
N LYS A 260 -1.17 19.98 11.36
CA LYS A 260 -1.98 21.22 11.45
C LYS A 260 -3.11 21.26 10.41
N TRP A 261 -2.92 20.61 9.27
CA TRP A 261 -3.88 20.62 8.18
C TRP A 261 -4.97 19.56 8.37
N GLU A 262 -6.09 19.78 7.71
CA GLU A 262 -7.25 18.87 7.79
C GLU A 262 -7.11 17.56 6.98
N GLY A 263 -6.07 17.43 6.16
CA GLY A 263 -5.92 16.39 5.16
C GLY A 263 -6.36 16.86 3.77
N GLY A 264 -6.67 15.91 2.88
CA GLY A 264 -7.08 16.20 1.50
C GLY A 264 -5.89 16.49 0.58
N TYR A 265 -4.81 15.74 0.71
CA TYR A 265 -3.61 15.87 -0.13
C TYR A 265 -2.87 14.54 -0.26
N VAL A 266 -2.04 14.46 -1.30
CA VAL A 266 -1.07 13.38 -1.51
C VAL A 266 0.29 13.85 -1.03
N TRP A 267 0.87 13.08 -0.12
CA TRP A 267 2.21 13.29 0.40
C TRP A 267 3.18 12.30 -0.22
N ALA A 268 3.93 12.74 -1.23
CA ALA A 268 4.95 11.95 -1.89
C ALA A 268 6.23 11.92 -1.03
N CYS A 269 6.62 10.73 -0.62
CA CYS A 269 7.73 10.48 0.28
C CYS A 269 8.77 9.55 -0.36
N LYS A 270 10.04 9.79 -0.10
CA LYS A 270 11.11 8.83 -0.38
C LYS A 270 10.87 7.53 0.38
N ASN A 271 11.62 6.49 0.06
CA ASN A 271 11.35 5.13 0.50
C ASN A 271 11.20 5.00 2.03
N TYR A 272 12.22 5.40 2.80
CA TYR A 272 12.18 5.32 4.27
C TYR A 272 11.15 6.27 4.89
N ASP A 273 11.11 7.51 4.42
CA ASP A 273 10.15 8.51 4.89
C ASP A 273 8.70 8.02 4.68
N GLY A 274 8.42 7.44 3.52
CA GLY A 274 7.11 6.90 3.18
C GLY A 274 6.71 5.70 4.04
N ASP A 275 7.67 4.83 4.36
CA ASP A 275 7.44 3.71 5.28
C ASP A 275 7.01 4.20 6.66
N VAL A 276 7.80 5.09 7.25
CA VAL A 276 7.55 5.62 8.59
C VAL A 276 6.30 6.50 8.63
N GLN A 277 6.13 7.40 7.67
CA GLN A 277 5.01 8.33 7.68
C GLN A 277 3.67 7.65 7.37
N SER A 278 3.64 6.62 6.53
CA SER A 278 2.40 5.88 6.29
C SER A 278 1.86 5.23 7.57
N ASP A 279 2.74 4.66 8.40
CA ASP A 279 2.34 4.07 9.67
C ASP A 279 1.94 5.14 10.71
N THR A 280 2.68 6.26 10.75
CA THR A 280 2.33 7.41 11.61
C THR A 280 0.94 7.94 11.27
N ILE A 281 0.63 8.13 9.99
CA ILE A 281 -0.68 8.58 9.52
C ILE A 281 -1.76 7.56 9.85
N ALA A 282 -1.51 6.26 9.64
CA ALA A 282 -2.45 5.20 9.97
C ALA A 282 -2.86 5.22 11.45
N GLN A 283 -1.88 5.35 12.35
CA GLN A 283 -2.14 5.47 13.79
C GLN A 283 -2.89 6.76 14.13
N GLY A 284 -2.56 7.86 13.49
CA GLY A 284 -3.25 9.14 13.67
C GLY A 284 -4.73 9.10 13.27
N PHE A 285 -5.09 8.28 12.28
CA PHE A 285 -6.48 8.01 11.90
C PHE A 285 -7.17 6.92 12.74
N GLY A 286 -6.44 6.26 13.64
CA GLY A 286 -6.99 5.37 14.65
C GLY A 286 -6.55 3.91 14.53
N SER A 287 -6.33 3.37 13.34
CA SER A 287 -5.97 1.96 13.17
C SER A 287 -5.34 1.68 11.81
N LEU A 288 -4.31 0.83 11.81
CA LEU A 288 -3.77 0.24 10.58
C LEU A 288 -4.80 -0.62 9.83
N GLY A 289 -5.77 -1.19 10.55
CA GLY A 289 -6.91 -1.91 9.97
C GLY A 289 -7.88 -1.04 9.15
N LEU A 290 -7.71 0.28 9.20
CA LEU A 290 -8.45 1.27 8.40
C LEU A 290 -7.55 1.96 7.36
N MET A 291 -6.54 1.25 6.84
CA MET A 291 -5.62 1.76 5.83
C MET A 291 -5.66 0.89 4.59
N THR A 292 -5.89 1.49 3.43
CA THR A 292 -5.71 0.84 2.13
C THR A 292 -4.27 0.95 1.66
N SER A 293 -3.83 0.01 0.84
CA SER A 293 -2.53 0.04 0.17
C SER A 293 -2.71 -0.32 -1.30
N VAL A 294 -2.36 0.61 -2.18
CA VAL A 294 -2.49 0.45 -3.62
C VAL A 294 -1.16 0.77 -4.29
N LEU A 295 -0.60 -0.22 -4.97
CA LEU A 295 0.50 0.00 -5.92
C LEU A 295 -0.09 0.45 -7.24
N MET A 296 0.39 1.55 -7.79
CA MET A 296 0.01 2.05 -9.13
C MET A 296 1.25 2.28 -9.98
N THR A 297 1.24 1.77 -11.21
CA THR A 297 2.30 2.02 -12.19
C THR A 297 2.29 3.48 -12.67
N PRO A 298 3.43 4.01 -13.18
CA PRO A 298 3.55 5.41 -13.58
C PRO A 298 2.57 5.85 -14.66
N ASP A 299 2.18 4.93 -15.55
CA ASP A 299 1.16 5.16 -16.58
C ASP A 299 -0.27 5.11 -16.05
N GLY A 300 -0.47 4.74 -14.79
CA GLY A 300 -1.77 4.59 -14.15
C GLY A 300 -2.60 3.41 -14.65
N ARG A 301 -2.03 2.52 -15.45
CA ARG A 301 -2.77 1.39 -16.06
C ARG A 301 -2.84 0.16 -15.20
N THR A 302 -1.78 -0.12 -14.45
CA THR A 302 -1.70 -1.32 -13.61
C THR A 302 -1.82 -0.95 -12.14
N VAL A 303 -2.67 -1.67 -11.44
CA VAL A 303 -2.91 -1.52 -10.00
C VAL A 303 -2.84 -2.87 -9.32
N GLU A 304 -2.17 -2.92 -8.19
CA GLU A 304 -2.26 -4.02 -7.24
C GLU A 304 -2.71 -3.46 -5.89
N ALA A 305 -3.84 -3.94 -5.38
CA ALA A 305 -4.45 -3.48 -4.14
C ALA A 305 -4.33 -4.55 -3.06
N GLU A 306 -3.90 -4.15 -1.86
CA GLU A 306 -3.75 -5.03 -0.71
C GLU A 306 -4.20 -4.34 0.60
N ALA A 307 -4.38 -5.12 1.66
CA ALA A 307 -4.50 -4.57 3.01
C ALA A 307 -3.12 -4.18 3.52
N ALA A 308 -3.02 -3.04 4.21
CA ALA A 308 -1.75 -2.52 4.73
C ALA A 308 -1.27 -3.23 6.01
N HIS A 309 -1.96 -4.27 6.47
CA HIS A 309 -1.63 -5.05 7.68
C HIS A 309 -1.17 -6.47 7.34
N GLY A 310 -0.65 -7.18 8.34
CA GLY A 310 -0.19 -8.57 8.22
C GLY A 310 -1.32 -9.61 8.33
N THR A 311 -0.93 -10.87 8.51
CA THR A 311 -1.80 -12.06 8.45
C THR A 311 -2.64 -12.32 9.70
N VAL A 312 -2.49 -11.50 10.74
CA VAL A 312 -3.22 -11.59 12.04
C VAL A 312 -3.05 -12.95 12.72
N THR A 313 -1.82 -13.36 12.91
CA THR A 313 -1.41 -14.65 13.48
C THR A 313 -2.11 -14.98 14.80
N ARG A 314 -2.23 -14.01 15.71
CA ARG A 314 -2.85 -14.26 17.04
C ARG A 314 -4.30 -14.71 16.91
N HIS A 315 -5.09 -14.10 16.03
CA HIS A 315 -6.48 -14.51 15.80
C HIS A 315 -6.55 -15.84 15.06
N TYR A 316 -5.60 -16.12 14.17
CA TYR A 316 -5.51 -17.43 13.52
C TYR A 316 -5.31 -18.55 14.54
N ARG A 317 -4.42 -18.38 15.53
CA ARG A 317 -4.23 -19.35 16.61
C ARG A 317 -5.49 -19.58 17.42
N GLN A 318 -6.29 -18.54 17.67
CA GLN A 318 -7.60 -18.67 18.33
C GLN A 318 -8.59 -19.45 17.46
N HIS A 319 -8.62 -19.14 16.16
CA HIS A 319 -9.48 -19.84 15.22
C HIS A 319 -9.15 -21.34 15.13
N GLN A 320 -7.86 -21.70 15.09
CA GLN A 320 -7.41 -23.09 15.11
C GLN A 320 -7.87 -23.85 16.38
N GLN A 321 -8.11 -23.14 17.47
CA GLN A 321 -8.66 -23.69 18.72
C GLN A 321 -10.21 -23.75 18.73
N GLY A 322 -10.85 -23.44 17.62
CA GLY A 322 -12.32 -23.40 17.51
C GLY A 322 -12.97 -22.21 18.24
N LYS A 323 -12.19 -21.18 18.59
CA LYS A 323 -12.72 -19.98 19.25
C LYS A 323 -13.22 -18.98 18.21
N PRO A 324 -14.36 -18.30 18.47
CA PRO A 324 -14.80 -17.20 17.62
C PRO A 324 -13.78 -16.06 17.64
N THR A 325 -13.58 -15.43 16.50
CA THR A 325 -12.67 -14.29 16.36
C THR A 325 -13.40 -13.05 15.88
N SER A 326 -12.94 -11.90 16.32
CA SER A 326 -13.39 -10.60 15.85
C SER A 326 -12.21 -9.88 15.20
N THR A 327 -11.97 -10.24 13.96
CA THR A 327 -10.90 -9.68 13.13
C THR A 327 -11.52 -8.73 12.12
N ASN A 328 -10.99 -7.52 12.02
CA ASN A 328 -11.49 -6.49 11.13
C ASN A 328 -11.22 -6.83 9.65
N PRO A 329 -12.26 -7.02 8.82
CA PRO A 329 -12.09 -7.36 7.40
C PRO A 329 -12.03 -6.14 6.48
N ILE A 330 -12.20 -4.92 7.00
CA ILE A 330 -12.44 -3.71 6.19
C ILE A 330 -11.31 -3.46 5.20
N ALA A 331 -10.05 -3.51 5.64
CA ALA A 331 -8.92 -3.27 4.74
C ALA A 331 -8.84 -4.31 3.61
N SER A 332 -9.19 -5.56 3.88
CA SER A 332 -9.27 -6.61 2.85
C SER A 332 -10.45 -6.41 1.89
N ILE A 333 -11.61 -5.95 2.39
CA ILE A 333 -12.74 -5.56 1.53
C ILE A 333 -12.32 -4.42 0.60
N PHE A 334 -11.65 -3.41 1.14
CA PHE A 334 -11.17 -2.26 0.34
C PHE A 334 -10.06 -2.64 -0.65
N ALA A 335 -9.27 -3.67 -0.38
CA ALA A 335 -8.37 -4.23 -1.40
C ALA A 335 -9.15 -4.72 -2.63
N TRP A 336 -10.24 -5.48 -2.42
CA TRP A 336 -11.14 -5.89 -3.49
C TRP A 336 -11.79 -4.72 -4.21
N THR A 337 -12.35 -3.77 -3.47
CA THR A 337 -13.07 -2.64 -4.07
C THR A 337 -12.16 -1.72 -4.86
N ARG A 338 -10.93 -1.46 -4.39
CA ARG A 338 -9.95 -0.64 -5.12
C ARG A 338 -9.53 -1.31 -6.43
N GLY A 339 -9.30 -2.61 -6.42
CA GLY A 339 -9.04 -3.38 -7.64
C GLY A 339 -10.23 -3.37 -8.61
N LEU A 340 -11.43 -3.60 -8.12
CA LEU A 340 -12.66 -3.61 -8.94
C LEU A 340 -13.00 -2.22 -9.49
N GLU A 341 -12.84 -1.16 -8.70
CA GLU A 341 -13.02 0.22 -9.18
C GLU A 341 -12.08 0.50 -10.36
N HIS A 342 -10.81 0.14 -10.21
CA HIS A 342 -9.83 0.31 -11.28
C HIS A 342 -10.16 -0.53 -12.51
N ARG A 343 -10.62 -1.77 -12.32
CA ARG A 343 -11.10 -2.64 -13.40
C ARG A 343 -12.26 -2.00 -14.15
N GLY A 344 -13.23 -1.46 -13.43
CA GLY A 344 -14.37 -0.75 -14.01
C GLY A 344 -13.97 0.48 -14.83
N VAL A 345 -12.96 1.23 -14.36
CA VAL A 345 -12.40 2.37 -15.10
C VAL A 345 -11.71 1.91 -16.38
N LEU A 346 -10.82 0.91 -16.31
CA LEU A 346 -10.10 0.38 -17.48
C LEU A 346 -11.03 -0.18 -18.55
N ASP A 347 -12.11 -0.84 -18.13
CA ASP A 347 -13.07 -1.49 -19.02
C ASP A 347 -14.21 -0.55 -19.47
N SER A 348 -14.26 0.67 -18.94
CA SER A 348 -15.37 1.61 -19.15
C SER A 348 -16.73 1.00 -18.74
N THR A 349 -16.75 0.28 -17.61
CA THR A 349 -17.94 -0.37 -17.03
C THR A 349 -18.35 0.35 -15.75
N PRO A 350 -19.16 1.42 -15.82
CA PRO A 350 -19.52 2.23 -14.68
C PRO A 350 -20.28 1.47 -13.59
N GLU A 351 -20.99 0.42 -13.93
CA GLU A 351 -21.70 -0.43 -12.97
C GLU A 351 -20.75 -1.21 -12.05
N VAL A 352 -19.58 -1.60 -12.53
CA VAL A 352 -18.52 -2.23 -11.69
C VAL A 352 -17.91 -1.20 -10.75
N THR A 353 -17.62 0.00 -11.25
CA THR A 353 -17.11 1.11 -10.45
C THR A 353 -18.11 1.51 -9.36
N GLU A 354 -19.38 1.61 -9.71
CA GLU A 354 -20.44 1.99 -8.76
C GLU A 354 -20.66 0.90 -7.70
N PHE A 355 -20.59 -0.37 -8.08
CA PHE A 355 -20.64 -1.47 -7.11
C PHE A 355 -19.50 -1.37 -6.09
N ALA A 356 -18.26 -1.17 -6.54
CA ALA A 356 -17.10 -1.04 -5.67
C ALA A 356 -17.27 0.12 -4.67
N ARG A 357 -17.66 1.30 -5.15
CA ARG A 357 -17.94 2.48 -4.32
C ARG A 357 -19.11 2.27 -3.34
N THR A 358 -20.15 1.57 -3.79
CA THR A 358 -21.29 1.24 -2.93
C THR A 358 -20.88 0.31 -1.80
N LEU A 359 -20.05 -0.70 -2.06
CA LEU A 359 -19.55 -1.60 -1.02
C LEU A 359 -18.68 -0.86 0.00
N GLU A 360 -17.78 0.04 -0.45
CA GLU A 360 -16.99 0.90 0.46
C GLU A 360 -17.89 1.76 1.36
N ARG A 361 -18.86 2.44 0.77
CA ARG A 361 -19.83 3.27 1.51
C ARG A 361 -20.61 2.44 2.52
N VAL A 362 -21.11 1.29 2.13
CA VAL A 362 -21.86 0.38 3.02
C VAL A 362 -21.02 -0.13 4.17
N CYS A 363 -19.74 -0.45 3.95
CA CYS A 363 -18.81 -0.80 5.04
C CYS A 363 -18.72 0.32 6.08
N ILE A 364 -18.52 1.56 5.63
CA ILE A 364 -18.42 2.74 6.50
C ILE A 364 -19.73 2.96 7.26
N GLU A 365 -20.87 3.00 6.56
CA GLU A 365 -22.20 3.19 7.15
C GLU A 365 -22.54 2.08 8.17
N THR A 366 -22.12 0.85 7.94
CA THR A 366 -22.35 -0.27 8.89
C THR A 366 -21.63 -0.02 10.21
N VAL A 367 -20.38 0.47 10.18
CA VAL A 367 -19.65 0.86 11.39
C VAL A 367 -20.30 2.09 12.06
N GLU A 368 -20.72 3.08 11.30
CA GLU A 368 -21.41 4.28 11.79
C GLU A 368 -22.75 3.94 12.48
N GLN A 369 -23.41 2.85 12.09
CA GLN A 369 -24.59 2.29 12.74
C GLN A 369 -24.28 1.55 14.04
N GLY A 370 -23.03 1.50 14.48
CA GLY A 370 -22.58 0.81 15.70
C GLY A 370 -22.32 -0.69 15.53
N LYS A 371 -22.33 -1.23 14.32
CA LYS A 371 -21.98 -2.62 14.01
C LYS A 371 -20.52 -2.69 13.56
N MET A 372 -19.66 -3.30 14.35
CA MET A 372 -18.22 -3.28 14.11
C MET A 372 -17.50 -4.43 14.81
N THR A 373 -16.26 -4.67 14.43
CA THR A 373 -15.37 -5.63 15.08
C THR A 373 -14.78 -5.05 16.38
N LYS A 374 -14.21 -5.94 17.21
CA LYS A 374 -13.74 -5.60 18.55
C LYS A 374 -12.66 -4.52 18.57
N ASP A 375 -11.74 -4.53 17.62
CA ASP A 375 -10.67 -3.53 17.51
C ASP A 375 -11.23 -2.11 17.39
N LEU A 376 -12.25 -1.91 16.55
CA LEU A 376 -12.91 -0.62 16.37
C LEU A 376 -13.77 -0.24 17.57
N ALA A 377 -14.51 -1.20 18.15
CA ALA A 377 -15.31 -0.97 19.35
C ALA A 377 -14.45 -0.49 20.53
N MET A 378 -13.27 -1.06 20.70
CA MET A 378 -12.32 -0.64 21.75
C MET A 378 -11.81 0.79 21.58
N LEU A 379 -11.76 1.31 20.35
CA LEU A 379 -11.40 2.72 20.09
C LEU A 379 -12.50 3.68 20.54
N ILE A 380 -13.77 3.27 20.46
CA ILE A 380 -14.93 4.06 20.91
C ILE A 380 -15.02 4.05 22.43
N GLY A 381 -14.98 2.88 23.03
CA GLY A 381 -15.05 2.74 24.49
C GLY A 381 -15.49 1.35 24.96
N PRO A 382 -15.44 1.10 26.28
CA PRO A 382 -15.68 -0.23 26.86
C PRO A 382 -17.14 -0.70 26.70
N ASP A 383 -18.08 0.23 26.55
CA ASP A 383 -19.52 -0.07 26.45
C ASP A 383 -20.00 -0.27 25.01
N GLN A 384 -19.12 -0.08 24.02
CA GLN A 384 -19.47 -0.30 22.62
C GLN A 384 -19.55 -1.80 22.33
N PRO A 385 -20.73 -2.32 21.90
CA PRO A 385 -20.86 -3.70 21.46
C PRO A 385 -20.00 -3.98 20.22
N PHE A 386 -19.55 -5.23 20.09
CA PHE A 386 -18.82 -5.66 18.90
C PHE A 386 -19.40 -6.97 18.35
N GLN A 387 -19.11 -7.24 17.11
CA GLN A 387 -19.49 -8.45 16.39
C GLN A 387 -18.26 -9.32 16.11
N THR A 388 -18.47 -10.62 15.94
CA THR A 388 -17.47 -11.50 15.32
C THR A 388 -17.27 -11.08 13.85
N THR A 389 -16.20 -11.56 13.23
CA THR A 389 -15.94 -11.29 11.80
C THR A 389 -17.12 -11.74 10.92
N GLU A 390 -17.66 -12.92 11.15
CA GLU A 390 -18.77 -13.48 10.38
C GLU A 390 -20.05 -12.64 10.55
N GLU A 391 -20.40 -12.28 11.79
CA GLU A 391 -21.55 -11.41 12.09
C GLU A 391 -21.41 -10.03 11.44
N PHE A 392 -20.20 -9.47 11.44
CA PHE A 392 -19.94 -8.18 10.81
C PHE A 392 -20.05 -8.25 9.30
N LEU A 393 -19.50 -9.27 8.66
CA LEU A 393 -19.66 -9.51 7.22
C LEU A 393 -21.14 -9.72 6.84
N ALA A 394 -21.89 -10.46 7.64
CA ALA A 394 -23.34 -10.63 7.42
C ALA A 394 -24.08 -9.29 7.54
N SER A 395 -23.70 -8.41 8.48
CA SER A 395 -24.26 -7.07 8.60
C SER A 395 -23.95 -6.18 7.38
N ILE A 396 -22.74 -6.28 6.84
CA ILE A 396 -22.35 -5.58 5.61
C ILE A 396 -23.18 -6.10 4.44
N ASP A 397 -23.31 -7.43 4.28
CA ASP A 397 -24.08 -8.03 3.19
C ASP A 397 -25.57 -7.62 3.25
N GLU A 398 -26.17 -7.62 4.45
CA GLU A 398 -27.56 -7.15 4.62
C GLU A 398 -27.72 -5.69 4.15
N ASN A 399 -26.81 -4.81 4.53
CA ASN A 399 -26.84 -3.41 4.11
C ASN A 399 -26.53 -3.24 2.62
N LEU A 400 -25.63 -4.07 2.06
CA LEU A 400 -25.32 -4.07 0.63
C LEU A 400 -26.53 -4.51 -0.22
N GLN A 401 -27.27 -5.53 0.22
CA GLN A 401 -28.50 -5.96 -0.43
C GLN A 401 -29.52 -4.83 -0.49
N LYS A 402 -29.70 -4.08 0.63
CA LYS A 402 -30.61 -2.91 0.66
C LYS A 402 -30.14 -1.81 -0.28
N ALA A 403 -28.84 -1.54 -0.33
CA ALA A 403 -28.26 -0.49 -1.17
C ALA A 403 -28.30 -0.84 -2.68
N THR A 404 -28.29 -2.12 -3.02
CA THR A 404 -28.29 -2.62 -4.40
C THR A 404 -29.68 -3.09 -4.87
N ALA A 405 -30.66 -3.16 -3.97
CA ALA A 405 -32.04 -3.44 -4.33
C ALA A 405 -32.60 -2.27 -5.16
N ARG A 406 -32.86 -2.51 -6.44
CA ARG A 406 -33.51 -1.57 -7.35
C ARG A 406 -34.99 -1.86 -7.45
#